data_830aebcff7ecf1c48da2052cc565d514
#
_entry.id   830aebcff7ecf1c48da2052cc565d514
#
_cell.length_a   1.000
_cell.length_b   1.000
_cell.length_c   1.000
_cell.angle_alpha   90.00
_cell.angle_beta   90.00
_cell.angle_gamma   90.00
#
_symmetry.space_group_name_H-M   'P 1'
#
loop_
_entity.id
_entity.type
_entity.pdbx_description
1 polymer ?
#
loop_
_entity_poly.entity_id
_entity_poly.type
_entity_poly.pdbx_seq_one_letter_code
_entity_poly.pdbx_strand_id
1 'polypeptide(L)'
;MYQFPIGVMLESFRLENDREAVAKAAEVGAQGIQMYATSGVHAPENMNAAARREMVDLLDSHGLRFSALCGDLGHGFGNAEKNPELIEKSKRILDMSLDMGCGIVTTHIGVVPNDPNHERFKIMQAACHELAEYADSIGARFAVETGPETSAVLKMFLDSLGGTRGVGVNLDPANLVMVTGDDPVQAVHNLKDYIVHTHAKDGVMLKRGNPEFIYAVVHPIPEEYFGTRYFEETPLGDGGVPFPAYMAALEEIGYRGFLTIERECGATPEADIRKAACTLKEIMSK
;
A
#
# COMPACT_ATOMS: atom_id res chain seq x y z
N MET A 1 -23.05 -4.64 7.85
CA MET A 1 -21.80 -4.13 7.26
C MET A 1 -21.54 -4.81 5.93
N TYR A 2 -21.00 -4.10 4.95
CA TYR A 2 -20.65 -4.66 3.65
C TYR A 2 -19.59 -5.76 3.78
N GLN A 3 -19.71 -6.81 2.94
CA GLN A 3 -18.73 -7.90 2.89
C GLN A 3 -17.57 -7.51 1.97
N PHE A 4 -16.55 -6.88 2.52
CA PHE A 4 -15.36 -6.54 1.75
C PHE A 4 -14.61 -7.81 1.33
N PRO A 5 -14.13 -7.90 0.07
CA PRO A 5 -13.23 -8.98 -0.30
C PRO A 5 -11.91 -8.86 0.48
N ILE A 6 -11.39 -9.99 0.98
CA ILE A 6 -10.12 -10.06 1.69
C ILE A 6 -9.01 -10.36 0.69
N GLY A 7 -7.98 -9.51 0.66
CA GLY A 7 -6.73 -9.78 -0.01
C GLY A 7 -5.64 -10.19 0.97
N VAL A 8 -4.52 -10.70 0.46
CA VAL A 8 -3.29 -10.94 1.24
C VAL A 8 -2.09 -10.51 0.39
N MET A 9 -1.13 -9.84 1.01
CA MET A 9 0.19 -9.61 0.43
C MET A 9 0.93 -10.96 0.35
N LEU A 10 1.34 -11.36 -0.86
CA LEU A 10 1.93 -12.68 -1.10
C LEU A 10 3.19 -12.89 -0.24
N GLU A 11 4.04 -11.87 -0.18
CA GLU A 11 5.30 -11.86 0.55
C GLU A 11 5.12 -11.91 2.07
N SER A 12 3.93 -11.56 2.57
CA SER A 12 3.61 -11.66 4.01
C SER A 12 3.67 -13.10 4.53
N PHE A 13 3.51 -14.11 3.67
CA PHE A 13 3.71 -15.52 4.06
C PHE A 13 5.18 -15.87 4.26
N ARG A 14 6.12 -15.10 3.72
CA ARG A 14 7.59 -15.33 3.76
C ARG A 14 7.98 -16.71 3.24
N LEU A 15 7.32 -17.15 2.19
CA LEU A 15 7.60 -18.39 1.47
C LEU A 15 8.35 -18.09 0.17
N GLU A 16 9.29 -18.95 -0.20
CA GLU A 16 10.00 -18.84 -1.46
C GLU A 16 9.20 -19.35 -2.66
N ASN A 17 8.14 -20.10 -2.40
CA ASN A 17 7.30 -20.74 -3.43
C ASN A 17 5.95 -20.06 -3.53
N ASP A 18 5.72 -19.34 -4.62
CA ASP A 18 4.47 -18.63 -4.89
C ASP A 18 3.24 -19.55 -4.89
N ARG A 19 3.38 -20.78 -5.43
CA ARG A 19 2.27 -21.76 -5.45
C ARG A 19 1.83 -22.16 -4.05
N GLU A 20 2.78 -22.29 -3.14
CA GLU A 20 2.48 -22.58 -1.75
C GLU A 20 1.83 -21.37 -1.05
N ALA A 21 2.35 -20.16 -1.27
CA ALA A 21 1.79 -18.93 -0.72
C ALA A 21 0.37 -18.66 -1.23
N VAL A 22 0.11 -18.88 -2.51
CA VAL A 22 -1.22 -18.78 -3.14
C VAL A 22 -2.19 -19.80 -2.53
N ALA A 23 -1.77 -21.04 -2.36
CA ALA A 23 -2.59 -22.06 -1.72
C ALA A 23 -2.96 -21.68 -0.26
N LYS A 24 -1.99 -21.17 0.51
CA LYS A 24 -2.23 -20.70 1.89
C LYS A 24 -3.18 -19.48 1.93
N ALA A 25 -3.08 -18.58 0.97
CA ALA A 25 -4.02 -17.46 0.85
C ALA A 25 -5.46 -17.95 0.62
N ALA A 26 -5.64 -18.94 -0.24
CA ALA A 26 -6.94 -19.58 -0.46
C ALA A 26 -7.46 -20.29 0.82
N GLU A 27 -6.59 -21.00 1.55
CA GLU A 27 -6.93 -21.70 2.81
C GLU A 27 -7.42 -20.74 3.91
N VAL A 28 -6.88 -19.53 4.01
CA VAL A 28 -7.38 -18.52 4.97
C VAL A 28 -8.66 -17.84 4.48
N GLY A 29 -9.10 -18.17 3.25
CA GLY A 29 -10.31 -17.66 2.64
C GLY A 29 -10.17 -16.25 2.10
N ALA A 30 -8.98 -15.90 1.62
CA ALA A 30 -8.77 -14.72 0.80
C ALA A 30 -9.46 -14.87 -0.57
N GLN A 31 -9.69 -13.75 -1.22
CA GLN A 31 -10.24 -13.64 -2.58
C GLN A 31 -9.30 -12.88 -3.51
N GLY A 32 -8.23 -12.31 -2.97
CA GLY A 32 -7.24 -11.58 -3.75
C GLY A 32 -5.82 -11.69 -3.22
N ILE A 33 -4.90 -11.41 -4.11
CA ILE A 33 -3.45 -11.34 -3.84
C ILE A 33 -2.94 -9.96 -4.27
N GLN A 34 -2.12 -9.35 -3.42
CA GLN A 34 -1.21 -8.29 -3.80
C GLN A 34 0.21 -8.86 -3.82
N MET A 35 1.02 -8.48 -4.79
CA MET A 35 2.36 -9.02 -5.00
C MET A 35 3.34 -7.91 -5.32
N TYR A 36 4.57 -7.99 -4.80
CA TYR A 36 5.66 -7.11 -5.22
C TYR A 36 6.04 -7.35 -6.68
N ALA A 37 6.16 -6.25 -7.44
CA ALA A 37 6.53 -6.27 -8.86
C ALA A 37 7.83 -5.49 -9.13
N THR A 38 8.70 -5.37 -8.14
CA THR A 38 9.84 -4.45 -8.18
C THR A 38 11.19 -5.11 -8.42
N SER A 39 11.29 -6.42 -8.18
CA SER A 39 12.57 -7.13 -8.24
C SER A 39 12.40 -8.64 -8.48
N GLY A 40 13.52 -9.32 -8.67
CA GLY A 40 13.55 -10.77 -8.81
C GLY A 40 12.75 -11.28 -10.01
N VAL A 41 12.09 -12.41 -9.83
CA VAL A 41 11.31 -13.07 -10.91
C VAL A 41 10.03 -12.32 -11.24
N HIS A 42 9.54 -11.49 -10.33
CA HIS A 42 8.30 -10.72 -10.49
C HIS A 42 8.50 -9.33 -11.10
N ALA A 43 9.74 -8.91 -11.33
CA ALA A 43 9.99 -7.64 -12.02
C ALA A 43 9.48 -7.69 -13.49
N PRO A 44 8.95 -6.59 -14.02
CA PRO A 44 8.38 -6.57 -15.38
C PRO A 44 9.33 -7.07 -16.47
N GLU A 45 10.62 -6.82 -16.34
CA GLU A 45 11.67 -7.28 -17.27
C GLU A 45 11.92 -8.79 -17.22
N ASN A 46 11.58 -9.46 -16.12
CA ASN A 46 11.77 -10.88 -15.91
C ASN A 46 10.47 -11.68 -16.12
N MET A 47 9.31 -11.01 -16.05
CA MET A 47 7.99 -11.60 -16.23
C MET A 47 7.45 -11.33 -17.63
N ASN A 48 7.77 -12.21 -18.57
CA ASN A 48 7.19 -12.12 -19.92
C ASN A 48 5.68 -12.44 -19.93
N ALA A 49 5.01 -12.21 -21.07
CA ALA A 49 3.56 -12.40 -21.18
C ALA A 49 3.09 -13.84 -20.85
N ALA A 50 3.92 -14.85 -21.03
CA ALA A 50 3.56 -16.22 -20.67
C ALA A 50 3.61 -16.41 -19.15
N ALA A 51 4.65 -15.91 -18.48
CA ALA A 51 4.78 -15.96 -17.02
C ALA A 51 3.65 -15.17 -16.31
N ARG A 52 3.26 -14.01 -16.87
CA ARG A 52 2.09 -13.24 -16.35
C ARG A 52 0.81 -14.05 -16.41
N ARG A 53 0.55 -14.68 -17.56
CA ARG A 53 -0.63 -15.56 -17.70
C ARG A 53 -0.58 -16.76 -16.76
N GLU A 54 0.59 -17.42 -16.64
CA GLU A 54 0.75 -18.57 -15.73
C GLU A 54 0.43 -18.18 -14.28
N MET A 55 0.83 -16.96 -13.84
CA MET A 55 0.54 -16.48 -12.50
C MET A 55 -0.95 -16.15 -12.32
N VAL A 56 -1.59 -15.55 -13.32
CA VAL A 56 -3.04 -15.32 -13.31
C VAL A 56 -3.80 -16.65 -13.27
N ASP A 57 -3.44 -17.62 -14.11
CA ASP A 57 -4.05 -18.96 -14.14
C ASP A 57 -3.87 -19.69 -12.80
N LEU A 58 -2.72 -19.50 -12.14
CA LEU A 58 -2.47 -20.04 -10.80
C LEU A 58 -3.46 -19.47 -9.78
N LEU A 59 -3.65 -18.15 -9.75
CA LEU A 59 -4.61 -17.50 -8.87
C LEU A 59 -6.03 -17.98 -9.15
N ASP A 60 -6.44 -17.96 -10.41
CA ASP A 60 -7.78 -18.39 -10.86
C ASP A 60 -8.08 -19.84 -10.45
N SER A 61 -7.08 -20.74 -10.54
CA SER A 61 -7.23 -22.14 -10.12
C SER A 61 -7.53 -22.32 -8.62
N HIS A 62 -7.23 -21.29 -7.81
CA HIS A 62 -7.54 -21.24 -6.38
C HIS A 62 -8.73 -20.32 -6.04
N GLY A 63 -9.42 -19.79 -7.06
CA GLY A 63 -10.52 -18.83 -6.87
C GLY A 63 -10.07 -17.45 -6.38
N LEU A 64 -8.81 -17.09 -6.63
CA LEU A 64 -8.20 -15.82 -6.28
C LEU A 64 -8.03 -14.95 -7.53
N ARG A 65 -7.82 -13.66 -7.32
CA ARG A 65 -7.41 -12.70 -8.38
C ARG A 65 -6.41 -11.71 -7.82
N PHE A 66 -5.72 -10.97 -8.68
CA PHE A 66 -4.92 -9.86 -8.20
C PHE A 66 -5.80 -8.73 -7.64
N SER A 67 -5.47 -8.24 -6.44
CA SER A 67 -6.07 -7.04 -5.84
C SER A 67 -5.30 -5.78 -6.25
N ALA A 68 -3.97 -5.88 -6.32
CA ALA A 68 -3.04 -4.85 -6.75
C ALA A 68 -1.65 -5.47 -7.02
N LEU A 69 -0.75 -4.70 -7.63
CA LEU A 69 0.68 -4.94 -7.57
C LEU A 69 1.34 -3.91 -6.65
N CYS A 70 2.38 -4.30 -5.92
CA CYS A 70 3.23 -3.38 -5.19
C CYS A 70 4.40 -2.95 -6.08
N GLY A 71 4.48 -1.65 -6.34
CA GLY A 71 5.51 -1.01 -7.17
C GLY A 71 6.48 -0.17 -6.35
N ASP A 72 6.62 -0.42 -5.04
CA ASP A 72 7.55 0.35 -4.20
C ASP A 72 9.01 -0.03 -4.50
N LEU A 73 9.70 0.89 -5.16
CA LEU A 73 11.12 0.75 -5.52
C LEU A 73 12.07 1.11 -4.37
N GLY A 74 11.56 1.43 -3.17
CA GLY A 74 12.34 1.69 -1.96
C GLY A 74 13.04 3.04 -1.89
N HIS A 75 12.73 3.98 -2.79
CA HIS A 75 13.44 5.26 -2.89
C HIS A 75 12.54 6.49 -2.76
N GLY A 76 11.23 6.34 -2.96
CA GLY A 76 10.31 7.46 -3.14
C GLY A 76 10.69 8.35 -4.35
N PHE A 77 10.02 9.48 -4.49
CA PHE A 77 10.19 10.38 -5.66
C PHE A 77 10.75 11.76 -5.26
N GLY A 78 11.44 11.86 -4.14
CA GLY A 78 12.02 13.11 -3.65
C GLY A 78 13.37 13.52 -4.26
N ASN A 79 13.93 12.73 -5.19
CA ASN A 79 15.23 12.98 -5.81
C ASN A 79 15.09 13.13 -7.33
N ALA A 80 15.29 14.36 -7.84
CA ALA A 80 15.14 14.69 -9.25
C ALA A 80 16.08 13.91 -10.18
N GLU A 81 17.28 13.54 -9.70
CA GLU A 81 18.26 12.79 -10.51
C GLU A 81 17.85 11.31 -10.70
N LYS A 82 17.19 10.73 -9.69
CA LYS A 82 16.72 9.34 -9.73
C LYS A 82 15.36 9.18 -10.42
N ASN A 83 14.52 10.20 -10.38
CA ASN A 83 13.14 10.12 -10.85
C ASN A 83 12.98 9.62 -12.28
N PRO A 84 13.80 9.99 -13.29
CA PRO A 84 13.62 9.48 -14.65
C PRO A 84 13.66 7.95 -14.73
N GLU A 85 14.58 7.31 -14.02
CA GLU A 85 14.67 5.83 -13.98
C GLU A 85 13.49 5.22 -13.19
N LEU A 86 13.14 5.82 -12.03
CA LEU A 86 12.06 5.33 -11.18
C LEU A 86 10.70 5.43 -11.88
N ILE A 87 10.45 6.53 -12.60
CA ILE A 87 9.23 6.75 -13.38
C ILE A 87 9.10 5.68 -14.48
N GLU A 88 10.15 5.43 -15.24
CA GLU A 88 10.12 4.40 -16.29
C GLU A 88 9.90 2.98 -15.75
N LYS A 89 10.49 2.64 -14.59
CA LYS A 89 10.22 1.37 -13.93
C LYS A 89 8.77 1.29 -13.46
N SER A 90 8.26 2.36 -12.85
CA SER A 90 6.86 2.42 -12.37
C SER A 90 5.85 2.30 -13.51
N LYS A 91 6.11 2.92 -14.67
CA LYS A 91 5.27 2.76 -15.87
C LYS A 91 5.18 1.30 -16.33
N ARG A 92 6.31 0.57 -16.34
CA ARG A 92 6.33 -0.86 -16.69
C ARG A 92 5.52 -1.71 -15.71
N ILE A 93 5.53 -1.36 -14.43
CA ILE A 93 4.71 -2.05 -13.41
C ILE A 93 3.23 -1.72 -13.61
N LEU A 94 2.90 -0.48 -13.98
CA LEU A 94 1.53 -0.08 -14.33
C LEU A 94 1.01 -0.88 -15.55
N ASP A 95 1.81 -1.01 -16.61
CA ASP A 95 1.46 -1.85 -17.77
C ASP A 95 1.24 -3.31 -17.35
N MET A 96 2.15 -3.85 -16.53
CA MET A 96 2.04 -5.23 -16.05
C MET A 96 0.77 -5.44 -15.20
N SER A 97 0.33 -4.44 -14.42
CA SER A 97 -0.89 -4.52 -13.62
C SER A 97 -2.15 -4.73 -14.46
N LEU A 98 -2.18 -4.15 -15.67
CA LEU A 98 -3.25 -4.35 -16.63
C LEU A 98 -3.22 -5.75 -17.22
N ASP A 99 -2.04 -6.27 -17.59
CA ASP A 99 -1.86 -7.63 -18.08
C ASP A 99 -2.30 -8.68 -17.03
N MET A 100 -2.15 -8.34 -15.74
CA MET A 100 -2.53 -9.20 -14.61
C MET A 100 -3.97 -8.92 -14.11
N GLY A 101 -4.68 -7.98 -14.73
CA GLY A 101 -6.12 -7.77 -14.54
C GLY A 101 -6.50 -6.97 -13.30
N CYS A 102 -5.55 -6.36 -12.57
CA CYS A 102 -5.88 -5.53 -11.39
C CYS A 102 -5.90 -4.02 -11.68
N GLY A 103 -5.01 -3.53 -12.55
CA GLY A 103 -4.94 -2.12 -12.93
C GLY A 103 -4.62 -1.16 -11.78
N ILE A 104 -4.11 -1.65 -10.65
CA ILE A 104 -3.73 -0.87 -9.46
C ILE A 104 -2.29 -1.21 -9.10
N VAL A 105 -1.46 -0.16 -8.96
CA VAL A 105 -0.08 -0.27 -8.46
C VAL A 105 0.05 0.59 -7.22
N THR A 106 0.33 -0.04 -6.08
CA THR A 106 0.56 0.66 -4.81
C THR A 106 2.03 1.01 -4.65
N THR A 107 2.34 2.13 -4.03
CA THR A 107 3.74 2.53 -3.79
C THR A 107 3.86 3.60 -2.71
N HIS A 108 4.94 3.54 -1.95
CA HIS A 108 5.38 4.69 -1.16
C HIS A 108 6.08 5.72 -2.07
N ILE A 109 5.79 6.99 -1.85
CA ILE A 109 6.39 8.09 -2.61
C ILE A 109 7.49 8.83 -1.83
N GLY A 110 7.75 8.43 -0.58
CA GLY A 110 8.62 9.09 0.37
C GLY A 110 7.86 10.06 1.27
N VAL A 111 8.57 10.83 2.10
CA VAL A 111 7.98 11.78 3.05
C VAL A 111 7.58 13.07 2.34
N VAL A 112 6.28 13.33 2.23
CA VAL A 112 5.74 14.56 1.62
C VAL A 112 5.95 15.74 2.58
N PRO A 113 6.62 16.83 2.13
CA PRO A 113 6.75 18.03 2.94
C PRO A 113 5.39 18.71 3.21
N ASN A 114 5.23 19.28 4.41
CA ASN A 114 4.04 20.05 4.77
C ASN A 114 3.92 21.40 4.02
N ASP A 115 5.03 21.93 3.50
CA ASP A 115 5.06 23.18 2.73
C ASP A 115 5.09 22.88 1.23
N PRO A 116 4.04 23.27 0.47
CA PRO A 116 4.01 23.10 -0.98
C PRO A 116 5.11 23.87 -1.73
N ASN A 117 5.74 24.87 -1.09
CA ASN A 117 6.85 25.61 -1.69
C ASN A 117 8.19 24.92 -1.51
N HIS A 118 8.28 23.90 -0.64
CA HIS A 118 9.49 23.14 -0.42
C HIS A 118 9.98 22.47 -1.72
N GLU A 119 11.29 22.51 -2.00
CA GLU A 119 11.87 21.95 -3.23
C GLU A 119 11.51 20.48 -3.43
N ARG A 120 11.66 19.64 -2.38
CA ARG A 120 11.29 18.22 -2.43
C ARG A 120 9.81 18.01 -2.77
N PHE A 121 8.89 18.86 -2.26
CA PHE A 121 7.46 18.78 -2.63
C PHE A 121 7.28 18.94 -4.15
N LYS A 122 7.93 19.93 -4.76
CA LYS A 122 7.84 20.18 -6.21
C LYS A 122 8.45 19.05 -7.04
N ILE A 123 9.56 18.47 -6.56
CA ILE A 123 10.19 17.32 -7.23
C ILE A 123 9.25 16.12 -7.19
N MET A 124 8.69 15.80 -6.03
CA MET A 124 7.71 14.71 -5.87
C MET A 124 6.46 14.97 -6.70
N GLN A 125 5.94 16.20 -6.68
CA GLN A 125 4.76 16.60 -7.44
C GLN A 125 4.95 16.37 -8.95
N ALA A 126 6.08 16.78 -9.52
CA ALA A 126 6.35 16.58 -10.94
C ALA A 126 6.39 15.10 -11.31
N ALA A 127 7.07 14.27 -10.52
CA ALA A 127 7.18 12.83 -10.77
C ALA A 127 5.83 12.10 -10.61
N CYS A 128 5.10 12.40 -9.53
CA CYS A 128 3.81 11.77 -9.28
C CYS A 128 2.73 12.25 -10.27
N HIS A 129 2.79 13.50 -10.74
CA HIS A 129 1.92 14.00 -11.80
C HIS A 129 2.13 13.24 -13.10
N GLU A 130 3.39 13.04 -13.53
CA GLU A 130 3.71 12.27 -14.73
C GLU A 130 3.21 10.83 -14.64
N LEU A 131 3.40 10.17 -13.49
CA LEU A 131 2.91 8.81 -13.26
C LEU A 131 1.38 8.73 -13.22
N ALA A 132 0.73 9.72 -12.62
CA ALA A 132 -0.73 9.80 -12.56
C ALA A 132 -1.34 10.02 -13.95
N GLU A 133 -0.76 10.90 -14.78
CA GLU A 133 -1.20 11.08 -16.18
C GLU A 133 -0.98 9.82 -17.02
N TYR A 134 0.18 9.18 -16.85
CA TYR A 134 0.43 7.91 -17.55
C TYR A 134 -0.59 6.85 -17.16
N ALA A 135 -0.82 6.64 -15.86
CA ALA A 135 -1.80 5.69 -15.37
C ALA A 135 -3.22 5.98 -15.90
N ASP A 136 -3.65 7.26 -15.92
CA ASP A 136 -4.94 7.66 -16.50
C ASP A 136 -5.03 7.31 -17.99
N SER A 137 -3.95 7.57 -18.74
CA SER A 137 -3.90 7.32 -20.20
C SER A 137 -4.09 5.86 -20.57
N ILE A 138 -3.69 4.93 -19.70
CA ILE A 138 -3.81 3.47 -19.90
C ILE A 138 -4.97 2.84 -19.13
N GLY A 139 -5.69 3.63 -18.33
CA GLY A 139 -6.82 3.14 -17.52
C GLY A 139 -6.41 2.41 -16.23
N ALA A 140 -5.17 2.62 -15.75
CA ALA A 140 -4.66 2.11 -14.48
C ALA A 140 -4.76 3.13 -13.35
N ARG A 141 -4.28 2.76 -12.15
CA ARG A 141 -4.19 3.60 -10.96
C ARG A 141 -2.79 3.54 -10.35
N PHE A 142 -2.15 4.69 -10.23
CA PHE A 142 -0.96 4.90 -9.42
C PHE A 142 -1.42 5.25 -8.00
N ALA A 143 -1.40 4.28 -7.10
CA ALA A 143 -1.99 4.37 -5.76
C ALA A 143 -0.90 4.66 -4.71
N VAL A 144 -0.87 5.89 -4.23
CA VAL A 144 0.06 6.33 -3.17
C VAL A 144 -0.36 5.71 -1.85
N GLU A 145 0.58 5.04 -1.19
CA GLU A 145 0.34 4.46 0.13
C GLU A 145 0.46 5.52 1.23
N THR A 146 -0.51 5.53 2.16
CA THR A 146 -0.42 6.34 3.38
C THR A 146 0.75 5.88 4.24
N GLY A 147 1.45 6.81 4.83
CA GLY A 147 2.68 6.48 5.56
C GLY A 147 3.17 7.59 6.46
N PRO A 148 4.25 8.27 6.06
CA PRO A 148 4.97 9.18 6.96
C PRO A 148 4.30 10.56 7.13
N GLU A 149 3.28 10.89 6.36
CA GLU A 149 2.51 12.13 6.49
C GLU A 149 1.09 11.87 6.99
N THR A 150 0.43 12.93 7.51
CA THR A 150 -0.99 12.85 7.85
C THR A 150 -1.86 12.79 6.58
N SER A 151 -3.05 12.23 6.70
CA SER A 151 -4.03 12.19 5.60
C SER A 151 -4.37 13.56 5.02
N ALA A 152 -4.34 14.61 5.86
CA ALA A 152 -4.54 15.99 5.40
C ALA A 152 -3.38 16.49 4.51
N VAL A 153 -2.14 16.18 4.84
CA VAL A 153 -0.95 16.53 4.05
C VAL A 153 -0.94 15.74 2.75
N LEU A 154 -1.22 14.43 2.81
CA LEU A 154 -1.32 13.61 1.61
C LEU A 154 -2.43 14.14 0.68
N LYS A 155 -3.61 14.48 1.23
CA LYS A 155 -4.68 15.07 0.43
C LYS A 155 -4.25 16.36 -0.28
N MET A 156 -3.61 17.28 0.45
CA MET A 156 -3.06 18.51 -0.13
C MET A 156 -2.10 18.21 -1.30
N PHE A 157 -1.25 17.20 -1.14
CA PHE A 157 -0.34 16.78 -2.21
C PHE A 157 -1.10 16.22 -3.41
N LEU A 158 -2.04 15.30 -3.20
CA LEU A 158 -2.82 14.69 -4.27
C LEU A 158 -3.68 15.73 -5.03
N ASP A 159 -4.30 16.67 -4.31
CA ASP A 159 -5.06 17.78 -4.91
C ASP A 159 -4.18 18.63 -5.84
N SER A 160 -2.86 18.68 -5.58
CA SER A 160 -1.90 19.44 -6.40
C SER A 160 -1.50 18.74 -7.71
N LEU A 161 -1.91 17.47 -7.92
CA LEU A 161 -1.57 16.69 -9.11
C LEU A 161 -2.53 16.92 -10.31
N GLY A 162 -3.35 17.96 -10.27
CA GLY A 162 -4.14 18.38 -11.42
C GLY A 162 -5.45 17.62 -11.67
N GLY A 163 -5.90 16.80 -10.74
CA GLY A 163 -7.22 16.14 -10.81
C GLY A 163 -7.32 14.99 -11.82
N THR A 164 -6.20 14.39 -12.20
CA THR A 164 -6.18 13.19 -13.06
C THR A 164 -6.80 11.99 -12.34
N ARG A 165 -7.47 11.14 -13.11
CA ARG A 165 -8.05 9.89 -12.57
C ARG A 165 -7.01 8.80 -12.33
N GLY A 166 -5.80 8.94 -12.88
CA GLY A 166 -4.74 7.95 -12.75
C GLY A 166 -4.14 7.87 -11.36
N VAL A 167 -4.28 8.93 -10.52
CA VAL A 167 -3.82 8.87 -9.12
C VAL A 167 -4.89 8.27 -8.22
N GLY A 168 -4.45 7.50 -7.23
CA GLY A 168 -5.27 6.95 -6.16
C GLY A 168 -4.51 6.87 -4.85
N VAL A 169 -5.15 6.31 -3.85
CA VAL A 169 -4.57 6.02 -2.53
C VAL A 169 -4.73 4.53 -2.22
N ASN A 170 -3.64 3.93 -1.79
CA ASN A 170 -3.65 2.73 -0.98
C ASN A 170 -3.67 3.16 0.50
N LEU A 171 -4.80 3.05 1.16
CA LEU A 171 -4.93 3.48 2.54
C LEU A 171 -4.48 2.36 3.48
N ASP A 172 -3.30 2.52 4.07
CA ASP A 172 -2.82 1.70 5.17
C ASP A 172 -3.13 2.41 6.50
N PRO A 173 -4.06 1.87 7.31
CA PRO A 173 -4.45 2.50 8.56
C PRO A 173 -3.39 2.39 9.65
N ALA A 174 -2.56 1.34 9.61
CA ALA A 174 -1.51 1.13 10.61
C ALA A 174 -0.37 2.13 10.44
N ASN A 175 0.02 2.45 9.20
CA ASN A 175 1.05 3.45 8.94
C ASN A 175 0.66 4.82 9.51
N LEU A 176 -0.62 5.20 9.42
CA LEU A 176 -1.12 6.44 10.03
C LEU A 176 -1.00 6.40 11.56
N VAL A 177 -1.45 5.31 12.19
CA VAL A 177 -1.38 5.14 13.67
C VAL A 177 0.07 5.10 14.13
N MET A 178 0.91 4.30 13.48
CA MET A 178 2.28 4.02 13.90
C MET A 178 3.20 5.23 13.76
N VAL A 179 3.08 5.99 12.67
CA VAL A 179 4.08 7.00 12.31
C VAL A 179 3.66 8.41 12.68
N THR A 180 2.46 8.81 12.31
CA THR A 180 1.97 10.18 12.55
C THR A 180 1.01 10.29 13.72
N GLY A 181 0.38 9.20 14.14
CA GLY A 181 -0.71 9.20 15.10
C GLY A 181 -1.97 9.86 14.55
N ASP A 182 -2.15 9.81 13.21
CA ASP A 182 -3.35 10.27 12.55
C ASP A 182 -4.51 9.29 12.81
N ASP A 183 -5.74 9.77 12.73
CA ASP A 183 -6.95 8.96 12.91
C ASP A 183 -7.32 8.26 11.58
N PRO A 184 -7.25 6.91 11.50
CA PRO A 184 -7.59 6.19 10.27
C PRO A 184 -9.03 6.39 9.81
N VAL A 185 -9.97 6.63 10.72
CA VAL A 185 -11.38 6.89 10.39
C VAL A 185 -11.51 8.25 9.71
N GLN A 186 -10.89 9.27 10.30
CA GLN A 186 -10.85 10.59 9.68
C GLN A 186 -10.09 10.58 8.35
N ALA A 187 -9.04 9.76 8.23
CA ALA A 187 -8.28 9.61 7.00
C ALA A 187 -9.12 9.05 5.84
N VAL A 188 -10.02 8.10 6.12
CA VAL A 188 -10.98 7.61 5.12
C VAL A 188 -11.82 8.77 4.57
N HIS A 189 -12.35 9.63 5.43
CA HIS A 189 -13.16 10.78 4.98
C HIS A 189 -12.33 11.84 4.24
N ASN A 190 -11.09 12.10 4.71
CA ASN A 190 -10.20 13.06 4.07
C ASN A 190 -9.83 12.62 2.65
N LEU A 191 -9.58 11.31 2.45
CA LEU A 191 -9.05 10.75 1.20
C LEU A 191 -10.10 10.03 0.35
N LYS A 192 -11.39 10.15 0.68
CA LYS A 192 -12.50 9.39 0.08
C LYS A 192 -12.53 9.40 -1.45
N ASP A 193 -12.11 10.49 -2.09
CA ASP A 193 -12.16 10.66 -3.53
C ASP A 193 -10.97 9.98 -4.24
N TYR A 194 -9.97 9.52 -3.46
CA TYR A 194 -8.73 8.92 -3.95
C TYR A 194 -8.57 7.44 -3.60
N ILE A 195 -9.26 6.91 -2.58
CA ILE A 195 -9.06 5.54 -2.10
C ILE A 195 -9.48 4.53 -3.17
N VAL A 196 -8.50 3.77 -3.68
CA VAL A 196 -8.71 2.70 -4.67
C VAL A 196 -8.30 1.33 -4.14
N HIS A 197 -7.48 1.29 -3.09
CA HIS A 197 -7.03 0.09 -2.41
C HIS A 197 -6.83 0.36 -0.93
N THR A 198 -6.84 -0.69 -0.09
CA THR A 198 -6.54 -0.56 1.35
C THR A 198 -5.77 -1.75 1.85
N HIS A 199 -4.87 -1.50 2.82
CA HIS A 199 -4.29 -2.55 3.63
C HIS A 199 -5.13 -2.83 4.89
N ALA A 200 -5.05 -4.05 5.35
CA ALA A 200 -5.49 -4.50 6.67
C ALA A 200 -4.23 -4.88 7.46
N LYS A 201 -3.65 -3.89 8.08
CA LYS A 201 -2.42 -3.93 8.88
C LYS A 201 -2.69 -3.23 10.20
N ASP A 202 -2.04 -3.66 11.27
CA ASP A 202 -2.21 -3.09 12.61
C ASP A 202 -0.87 -2.85 13.28
N GLY A 203 -0.85 -1.90 14.20
CA GLY A 203 0.35 -1.54 14.92
C GLY A 203 0.12 -0.44 15.94
N VAL A 204 1.17 -0.10 16.67
CA VAL A 204 1.14 0.90 17.72
C VAL A 204 2.30 1.88 17.58
N MET A 205 2.08 3.14 17.89
CA MET A 205 3.15 4.12 18.09
C MET A 205 3.77 3.90 19.48
N LEU A 206 5.06 3.66 19.54
CA LEU A 206 5.81 3.55 20.79
C LEU A 206 6.34 4.91 21.25
N LYS A 207 6.77 5.74 20.30
CA LYS A 207 7.33 7.06 20.55
C LYS A 207 7.03 7.98 19.39
N ARG A 208 6.62 9.21 19.66
CA ARG A 208 6.47 10.22 18.61
C ARG A 208 7.85 10.69 18.11
N GLY A 209 8.01 10.77 16.79
CA GLY A 209 9.24 11.27 16.16
C GLY A 209 8.92 12.05 14.89
N ASN A 210 9.94 12.72 14.33
CA ASN A 210 9.82 13.35 13.02
C ASN A 210 10.04 12.27 11.93
N PRO A 211 9.05 12.03 11.05
CA PRO A 211 9.18 11.05 9.97
C PRO A 211 10.39 11.27 9.06
N GLU A 212 10.81 12.52 8.83
CA GLU A 212 11.97 12.81 7.99
C GLU A 212 13.28 12.23 8.57
N PHE A 213 13.40 12.14 9.89
CA PHE A 213 14.55 11.51 10.56
C PHE A 213 14.35 10.00 10.72
N ILE A 214 13.12 9.55 10.99
CA ILE A 214 12.79 8.11 11.09
C ILE A 214 13.14 7.40 9.78
N TYR A 215 12.81 8.01 8.63
CA TYR A 215 13.06 7.48 7.30
C TYR A 215 14.34 8.00 6.64
N ALA A 216 15.20 8.69 7.40
CA ALA A 216 16.50 9.19 6.94
C ALA A 216 16.43 10.08 5.68
N VAL A 217 15.36 10.85 5.52
CA VAL A 217 15.16 11.74 4.36
C VAL A 217 15.98 13.03 4.52
N VAL A 218 16.19 13.48 5.76
CA VAL A 218 16.95 14.68 6.10
C VAL A 218 18.18 14.31 6.92
N HIS A 219 19.31 14.93 6.61
CA HIS A 219 20.60 14.74 7.29
C HIS A 219 21.18 16.07 7.79
N PRO A 220 22.00 16.07 8.90
CA PRO A 220 22.32 14.90 9.72
C PRO A 220 21.14 14.42 10.55
N ILE A 221 21.06 13.11 10.80
CA ILE A 221 20.05 12.53 11.69
C ILE A 221 20.50 12.79 13.14
N PRO A 222 19.63 13.34 14.04
CA PRO A 222 19.95 13.52 15.45
C PRO A 222 20.23 12.20 16.17
N GLU A 223 21.18 12.21 17.14
CA GLU A 223 21.62 11.00 17.83
C GLU A 223 20.48 10.22 18.51
N GLU A 224 19.48 10.91 19.03
CA GLU A 224 18.31 10.30 19.69
C GLU A 224 17.46 9.43 18.77
N TYR A 225 17.68 9.48 17.44
CA TYR A 225 16.99 8.63 16.47
C TYR A 225 17.69 7.29 16.25
N PHE A 226 19.00 7.18 16.54
CA PHE A 226 19.72 5.92 16.32
C PHE A 226 19.31 4.86 17.35
N GLY A 227 18.94 3.66 16.84
CA GLY A 227 18.54 2.53 17.67
C GLY A 227 17.22 2.70 18.43
N THR A 228 16.49 3.80 18.19
CA THR A 228 15.17 4.03 18.81
C THR A 228 14.08 3.35 17.98
N ARG A 229 13.24 2.55 18.62
CA ARG A 229 12.01 2.02 18.02
C ARG A 229 10.88 3.05 18.19
N TYR A 230 10.33 3.53 17.08
CA TYR A 230 9.26 4.53 17.09
C TYR A 230 7.88 3.88 17.05
N PHE A 231 7.79 2.71 16.45
CA PHE A 231 6.53 1.98 16.30
C PHE A 231 6.77 0.48 16.31
N GLU A 232 5.68 -0.25 16.43
CA GLU A 232 5.66 -1.71 16.36
C GLU A 232 4.43 -2.17 15.59
N GLU A 233 4.65 -2.97 14.55
CA GLU A 233 3.59 -3.68 13.86
C GLU A 233 3.14 -4.86 14.73
N THR A 234 1.82 -5.02 14.89
CA THR A 234 1.20 -6.07 15.70
C THR A 234 0.33 -6.98 14.82
N PRO A 235 -0.02 -8.19 15.27
CA PRO A 235 -1.10 -8.94 14.66
C PRO A 235 -2.40 -8.12 14.66
N LEU A 236 -3.19 -8.23 13.59
CA LEU A 236 -4.42 -7.47 13.43
C LEU A 236 -5.38 -7.71 14.60
N GLY A 237 -5.85 -6.61 15.17
CA GLY A 237 -6.70 -6.56 16.34
C GLY A 237 -5.95 -6.41 17.68
N ASP A 238 -4.61 -6.46 17.67
CA ASP A 238 -3.79 -6.26 18.88
C ASP A 238 -3.13 -4.86 18.91
N GLY A 239 -3.34 -4.05 17.88
CA GLY A 239 -2.77 -2.72 17.72
C GLY A 239 -3.73 -1.58 18.02
N GLY A 240 -3.48 -0.43 17.38
CA GLY A 240 -4.21 0.82 17.60
C GLY A 240 -5.25 1.14 16.53
N VAL A 241 -5.38 0.33 15.48
CA VAL A 241 -6.36 0.58 14.42
C VAL A 241 -7.77 0.21 14.88
N PRO A 242 -8.72 1.15 14.89
CA PRO A 242 -10.10 0.87 15.28
C PRO A 242 -10.89 0.21 14.13
N PHE A 243 -10.56 -1.04 13.76
CA PHE A 243 -11.10 -1.73 12.57
C PHE A 243 -12.60 -1.65 12.41
N PRO A 244 -13.46 -1.82 13.44
CA PRO A 244 -14.90 -1.70 13.25
C PRO A 244 -15.33 -0.32 12.74
N ALA A 245 -14.77 0.75 13.28
CA ALA A 245 -15.06 2.12 12.86
C ALA A 245 -14.42 2.46 11.50
N TYR A 246 -13.18 1.99 11.26
CA TYR A 246 -12.48 2.14 10.00
C TYR A 246 -13.25 1.48 8.84
N MET A 247 -13.69 0.24 9.02
CA MET A 247 -14.45 -0.48 8.01
C MET A 247 -15.84 0.13 7.78
N ALA A 248 -16.49 0.66 8.83
CA ALA A 248 -17.74 1.39 8.70
C ALA A 248 -17.56 2.67 7.86
N ALA A 249 -16.48 3.42 8.08
CA ALA A 249 -16.16 4.61 7.28
C ALA A 249 -15.89 4.26 5.81
N LEU A 250 -15.19 3.16 5.52
CA LEU A 250 -15.00 2.67 4.15
C LEU A 250 -16.35 2.32 3.47
N GLU A 251 -17.25 1.69 4.21
CA GLU A 251 -18.61 1.39 3.72
C GLU A 251 -19.40 2.67 3.42
N GLU A 252 -19.31 3.66 4.31
CA GLU A 252 -20.00 4.96 4.20
C GLU A 252 -19.58 5.72 2.94
N ILE A 253 -18.28 5.75 2.62
CA ILE A 253 -17.79 6.39 1.39
C ILE A 253 -18.06 5.57 0.12
N GLY A 254 -18.65 4.37 0.25
CA GLY A 254 -18.96 3.48 -0.87
C GLY A 254 -17.77 2.67 -1.39
N TYR A 255 -16.68 2.55 -0.64
CA TYR A 255 -15.56 1.67 -1.02
C TYR A 255 -16.03 0.23 -1.16
N ARG A 256 -15.55 -0.48 -2.19
CA ARG A 256 -15.92 -1.89 -2.51
C ARG A 256 -14.69 -2.73 -2.90
N GLY A 257 -13.52 -2.18 -2.73
CA GLY A 257 -12.26 -2.87 -3.00
C GLY A 257 -11.84 -3.82 -1.88
N PHE A 258 -10.63 -4.34 -2.01
CA PHE A 258 -10.07 -5.31 -1.07
C PHE A 258 -9.62 -4.67 0.25
N LEU A 259 -9.74 -5.45 1.34
CA LEU A 259 -8.97 -5.27 2.56
C LEU A 259 -7.79 -6.24 2.45
N THR A 260 -6.64 -5.76 2.01
CA THR A 260 -5.47 -6.61 1.77
C THR A 260 -4.63 -6.72 3.03
N ILE A 261 -4.59 -7.92 3.62
CA ILE A 261 -3.78 -8.21 4.80
C ILE A 261 -2.31 -8.07 4.43
N GLU A 262 -1.62 -7.22 5.16
CA GLU A 262 -0.17 -7.08 5.11
C GLU A 262 0.43 -7.37 6.48
N ARG A 263 1.47 -8.22 6.52
CA ARG A 263 2.17 -8.62 7.73
C ARG A 263 3.67 -8.72 7.47
N GLU A 264 4.40 -7.65 7.77
CA GLU A 264 5.84 -7.57 7.51
C GLU A 264 6.69 -8.12 8.65
N CYS A 265 6.17 -8.08 9.88
CA CYS A 265 6.89 -8.45 11.10
C CYS A 265 6.32 -9.72 11.76
N GLY A 266 6.84 -10.09 12.95
CA GLY A 266 6.39 -11.23 13.73
C GLY A 266 7.05 -12.56 13.34
N ALA A 267 6.99 -13.53 14.25
CA ALA A 267 7.63 -14.83 14.08
C ALA A 267 6.71 -15.88 13.43
N THR A 268 5.41 -15.61 13.38
CA THR A 268 4.36 -16.57 12.95
C THR A 268 3.45 -15.98 11.88
N PRO A 269 3.99 -15.63 10.68
CA PRO A 269 3.24 -14.88 9.68
C PRO A 269 1.95 -15.58 9.24
N GLU A 270 1.97 -16.88 9.02
CA GLU A 270 0.76 -17.64 8.63
C GLU A 270 -0.33 -17.58 9.69
N ALA A 271 0.03 -17.75 10.97
CA ALA A 271 -0.92 -17.68 12.08
C ALA A 271 -1.51 -16.25 12.21
N ASP A 272 -0.66 -15.22 12.05
CA ASP A 272 -1.05 -13.83 12.11
C ASP A 272 -2.01 -13.46 10.95
N ILE A 273 -1.72 -13.93 9.73
CA ILE A 273 -2.59 -13.74 8.56
C ILE A 273 -3.94 -14.44 8.76
N ARG A 274 -3.93 -15.67 9.27
CA ARG A 274 -5.17 -16.41 9.59
C ARG A 274 -6.00 -15.70 10.66
N LYS A 275 -5.36 -15.18 11.71
CA LYS A 275 -6.00 -14.34 12.73
C LYS A 275 -6.62 -13.09 12.11
N ALA A 276 -5.87 -12.38 11.25
CA ALA A 276 -6.35 -11.19 10.56
C ALA A 276 -7.61 -11.49 9.73
N ALA A 277 -7.59 -12.55 8.91
CA ALA A 277 -8.73 -12.96 8.10
C ALA A 277 -9.96 -13.30 8.96
N CYS A 278 -9.78 -14.01 10.07
CA CYS A 278 -10.86 -14.32 11.01
C CYS A 278 -11.44 -13.04 11.64
N THR A 279 -10.58 -12.16 12.14
CA THR A 279 -10.99 -10.89 12.77
C THR A 279 -11.79 -10.01 11.80
N LEU A 280 -11.33 -9.86 10.55
CA LEU A 280 -12.07 -9.10 9.54
C LEU A 280 -13.45 -9.71 9.25
N LYS A 281 -13.53 -11.04 9.09
CA LYS A 281 -14.80 -11.76 8.89
C LYS A 281 -15.75 -11.59 10.08
N GLU A 282 -15.25 -11.66 11.31
CA GLU A 282 -16.04 -11.44 12.53
C GLU A 282 -16.62 -10.01 12.59
N ILE A 283 -15.82 -9.00 12.23
CA ILE A 283 -16.30 -7.61 12.17
C ILE A 283 -17.39 -7.47 11.11
N MET A 284 -17.19 -8.03 9.90
CA MET A 284 -18.17 -7.98 8.81
C MET A 284 -19.48 -8.76 9.12
N SER A 285 -19.45 -9.69 10.07
CA SER A 285 -20.63 -10.48 10.45
C SER A 285 -21.54 -9.78 11.47
N LYS A 286 -21.09 -8.67 12.05
CA LYS A 286 -21.84 -7.87 13.04
C LYS A 286 -22.53 -6.68 12.38
#